data_dd174b8eb785e62b4bc427df1af6d7ed
#
_entry.id   dd174b8eb785e62b4bc427df1af6d7ed
#
_cell.length_a   1.000
_cell.length_b   1.000
_cell.length_c   1.000
_cell.angle_alpha   90.00
_cell.angle_beta   90.00
_cell.angle_gamma   90.00
#
_symmetry.space_group_name_H-M   'P 1'
#
loop_
_entity.id
_entity.type
_entity.pdbx_description
1 polymer ?
#
loop_
_entity_poly.entity_id
_entity_poly.type
_entity_poly.pdbx_seq_one_letter_code
_entity_poly.pdbx_strand_id
1 'polypeptide(L)'
;MSATPPNKKITCNVCGADFYPSDKWQIKKEKLLLAEGTDAHRFLIYACGTYQKSDVQVIDFGGINELRPFLKNLVEIMENFSKVKTLVIARDAETNVKSAIDSVVSALKNVNLPVPQEPFQFSSNNHIKTALMFFPGPDQEGKCRNGTLEELCLTTVDDAPLLKCVDALLQCAQKNNEDLKHPWKSRLYAYLAGKDDHAGKKLGQAAKDKVWKLNHAAMAPFKKIIQEM
;
A
#
# COMPACT_ATOMS: atom_id res chain seq x y z
N MET A 1 30.15 5.64 -21.17
CA MET A 1 29.56 4.41 -20.60
C MET A 1 29.46 4.62 -19.10
N SER A 2 28.29 5.02 -18.59
CA SER A 2 28.06 5.20 -17.16
C SER A 2 27.70 3.85 -16.56
N ALA A 3 28.54 3.35 -15.65
CA ALA A 3 28.28 2.13 -14.91
C ALA A 3 27.04 2.32 -14.02
N THR A 4 26.00 1.54 -14.25
CA THR A 4 24.83 1.45 -13.37
C THR A 4 25.30 1.00 -11.99
N PRO A 5 24.94 1.67 -10.87
CA PRO A 5 25.36 1.23 -9.55
C PRO A 5 24.82 -0.17 -9.25
N PRO A 6 25.56 -1.02 -8.52
CA PRO A 6 25.12 -2.37 -8.20
C PRO A 6 23.82 -2.33 -7.41
N ASN A 7 22.82 -3.07 -7.87
CA ASN A 7 21.52 -3.22 -7.25
C ASN A 7 21.65 -3.61 -5.79
N LYS A 8 21.28 -2.71 -4.89
CA LYS A 8 21.36 -2.95 -3.45
C LYS A 8 20.23 -3.91 -3.04
N LYS A 9 20.62 -5.13 -2.69
CA LYS A 9 19.72 -6.13 -2.13
C LYS A 9 19.02 -5.59 -0.88
N ILE A 10 17.68 -5.65 -0.84
CA ILE A 10 16.87 -5.32 0.33
C ILE A 10 16.13 -6.60 0.74
N THR A 11 16.40 -7.10 1.95
CA THR A 11 15.71 -8.26 2.48
C THR A 11 14.48 -7.81 3.28
N CYS A 12 13.32 -8.39 2.99
CA CYS A 12 12.10 -8.17 3.77
C CYS A 12 12.24 -8.82 5.15
N ASN A 13 12.24 -8.03 6.21
CA ASN A 13 12.42 -8.50 7.59
C ASN A 13 11.25 -9.36 8.11
N VAL A 14 10.08 -9.34 7.43
CA VAL A 14 8.90 -10.10 7.85
C VAL A 14 8.79 -11.43 7.11
N CYS A 15 9.08 -11.45 5.81
CA CYS A 15 8.94 -12.65 4.99
C CYS A 15 10.26 -13.26 4.54
N GLY A 16 11.39 -12.62 4.81
CA GLY A 16 12.73 -13.07 4.40
C GLY A 16 12.97 -12.97 2.88
N ALA A 17 12.06 -12.38 2.10
CA ALA A 17 12.24 -12.22 0.68
C ALA A 17 13.28 -11.14 0.37
N ASP A 18 14.16 -11.42 -0.58
CA ASP A 18 15.10 -10.43 -1.10
C ASP A 18 14.41 -9.62 -2.19
N PHE A 19 14.50 -8.30 -2.08
CA PHE A 19 14.01 -7.34 -3.03
C PHE A 19 15.21 -6.69 -3.75
N TYR A 20 15.20 -6.76 -5.06
CA TYR A 20 16.12 -6.02 -5.91
C TYR A 20 15.31 -4.96 -6.65
N PRO A 21 15.67 -3.67 -6.59
CA PRO A 21 14.93 -2.60 -7.25
C PRO A 21 14.85 -2.71 -8.77
N SER A 22 15.62 -3.60 -9.37
CA SER A 22 15.57 -3.93 -10.81
C SER A 22 15.79 -5.43 -11.00
N ASP A 23 14.79 -6.14 -11.46
CA ASP A 23 14.79 -7.39 -12.22
C ASP A 23 14.85 -8.76 -11.54
N LYS A 24 15.10 -8.91 -10.22
CA LYS A 24 15.28 -10.28 -9.66
C LYS A 24 14.69 -10.50 -8.26
N TRP A 25 13.46 -10.04 -8.00
CA TRP A 25 12.77 -10.56 -6.84
C TRP A 25 12.15 -11.93 -7.20
N GLN A 26 12.15 -12.84 -6.23
CA GLN A 26 11.63 -14.19 -6.41
C GLN A 26 10.31 -14.38 -5.68
N ILE A 27 9.40 -15.15 -6.27
CA ILE A 27 8.20 -15.62 -5.57
C ILE A 27 8.64 -16.70 -4.59
N LYS A 28 8.49 -16.42 -3.29
CA LYS A 28 8.86 -17.33 -2.20
C LYS A 28 7.66 -17.89 -1.44
N LYS A 29 6.46 -17.31 -1.66
CA LYS A 29 5.23 -17.67 -0.95
C LYS A 29 4.07 -17.76 -1.92
N GLU A 30 3.08 -18.57 -1.54
CA GLU A 30 1.85 -18.76 -2.33
C GLU A 30 0.86 -17.60 -2.21
N LYS A 31 1.09 -16.66 -1.28
CA LYS A 31 0.24 -15.51 -1.01
C LYS A 31 1.02 -14.23 -1.26
N LEU A 32 0.60 -13.48 -2.28
CA LEU A 32 1.26 -12.23 -2.68
C LEU A 32 0.36 -11.04 -2.36
N LEU A 33 0.94 -10.01 -1.73
CA LEU A 33 0.32 -8.72 -1.51
C LEU A 33 1.15 -7.65 -2.24
N LEU A 34 0.62 -7.16 -3.35
CA LEU A 34 1.27 -6.13 -4.16
C LEU A 34 0.92 -4.76 -3.60
N ALA A 35 1.93 -3.93 -3.38
CA ALA A 35 1.80 -2.58 -2.82
C ALA A 35 2.27 -1.52 -3.81
N GLU A 36 1.57 -0.40 -3.92
CA GLU A 36 2.00 0.76 -4.70
C GLU A 36 3.04 1.58 -3.92
N GLY A 37 4.30 1.42 -4.31
CA GLY A 37 5.41 2.20 -3.77
C GLY A 37 5.94 1.73 -2.42
N THR A 38 7.10 2.26 -2.09
CA THR A 38 7.91 1.81 -0.95
C THR A 38 7.24 2.05 0.42
N ASP A 39 6.47 3.13 0.57
CA ASP A 39 5.83 3.44 1.85
C ASP A 39 4.65 2.49 2.11
N ALA A 40 3.81 2.21 1.11
CA ALA A 40 2.74 1.21 1.23
C ALA A 40 3.31 -0.20 1.43
N HIS A 41 4.38 -0.56 0.73
CA HIS A 41 5.09 -1.82 0.91
C HIS A 41 5.52 -2.01 2.37
N ARG A 42 6.24 -1.04 2.94
CA ARG A 42 6.69 -1.11 4.35
C ARG A 42 5.51 -1.14 5.32
N PHE A 43 4.52 -0.29 5.12
CA PHE A 43 3.31 -0.27 5.95
C PHE A 43 2.62 -1.64 5.99
N LEU A 44 2.42 -2.26 4.83
CA LEU A 44 1.76 -3.57 4.71
C LEU A 44 2.60 -4.71 5.30
N ILE A 45 3.93 -4.64 5.23
CA ILE A 45 4.82 -5.57 5.94
C ILE A 45 4.53 -5.54 7.45
N TYR A 46 4.44 -4.34 8.05
CA TYR A 46 4.16 -4.23 9.48
C TYR A 46 2.72 -4.60 9.82
N ALA A 47 1.76 -4.33 8.93
CA ALA A 47 0.39 -4.81 9.08
C ALA A 47 0.32 -6.34 9.08
N CYS A 48 0.95 -7.02 8.10
CA CYS A 48 1.05 -8.48 8.07
C CYS A 48 1.69 -9.03 9.34
N GLY A 49 2.78 -8.42 9.82
CA GLY A 49 3.43 -8.82 11.07
C GLY A 49 2.52 -8.67 12.29
N THR A 50 1.79 -7.55 12.39
CA THR A 50 0.83 -7.29 13.47
C THR A 50 -0.32 -8.30 13.46
N TYR A 51 -0.77 -8.74 12.28
CA TYR A 51 -1.86 -9.70 12.10
C TYR A 51 -1.38 -11.16 12.06
N GLN A 52 -0.10 -11.42 12.36
CA GLN A 52 0.51 -12.74 12.41
C GLN A 52 0.42 -13.51 11.06
N LYS A 53 0.50 -12.79 9.95
CA LYS A 53 0.46 -13.34 8.58
C LYS A 53 1.85 -13.43 7.98
N SER A 54 2.69 -14.29 8.56
CA SER A 54 4.06 -14.53 8.08
C SER A 54 4.11 -15.31 6.75
N ASP A 55 3.02 -15.90 6.31
CA ASP A 55 2.87 -16.63 5.05
C ASP A 55 2.53 -15.74 3.84
N VAL A 56 2.39 -14.43 4.04
CA VAL A 56 2.18 -13.45 2.97
C VAL A 56 3.52 -12.83 2.55
N GLN A 57 3.76 -12.73 1.25
CA GLN A 57 4.88 -11.98 0.67
C GLN A 57 4.36 -10.64 0.16
N VAL A 58 4.86 -9.55 0.73
CA VAL A 58 4.55 -8.19 0.27
C VAL A 58 5.59 -7.77 -0.76
N ILE A 59 5.13 -7.19 -1.87
CA ILE A 59 5.97 -6.80 -3.01
C ILE A 59 5.59 -5.39 -3.43
N ASP A 60 6.60 -4.52 -3.60
CA ASP A 60 6.43 -3.19 -4.19
C ASP A 60 6.42 -3.31 -5.71
N PHE A 61 5.32 -2.93 -6.37
CA PHE A 61 5.22 -2.96 -7.83
C PHE A 61 5.61 -1.63 -8.50
N GLY A 62 6.03 -0.63 -7.70
CA GLY A 62 6.33 0.71 -8.18
C GLY A 62 5.14 1.65 -8.18
N GLY A 63 5.09 2.58 -9.11
CA GLY A 63 4.00 3.56 -9.23
C GLY A 63 2.83 3.08 -10.08
N ILE A 64 1.82 3.94 -10.20
CA ILE A 64 0.55 3.66 -10.90
C ILE A 64 0.72 3.11 -12.33
N ASN A 65 1.70 3.61 -13.06
CA ASN A 65 1.95 3.22 -14.45
C ASN A 65 2.67 1.86 -14.56
N GLU A 66 3.24 1.38 -13.45
CA GLU A 66 4.03 0.16 -13.43
C GLU A 66 3.19 -1.10 -13.18
N LEU A 67 1.96 -0.97 -12.67
CA LEU A 67 1.14 -2.13 -12.30
C LEU A 67 0.90 -3.08 -13.48
N ARG A 68 0.56 -2.55 -14.66
CA ARG A 68 0.24 -3.38 -15.84
C ARG A 68 1.48 -4.15 -16.35
N PRO A 69 2.62 -3.52 -16.63
CA PRO A 69 3.83 -4.24 -17.03
C PRO A 69 4.32 -5.17 -15.92
N PHE A 70 4.18 -4.76 -14.64
CA PHE A 70 4.53 -5.61 -13.51
C PHE A 70 3.71 -6.91 -13.47
N LEU A 71 2.38 -6.82 -13.55
CA LEU A 71 1.50 -7.99 -13.56
C LEU A 71 1.78 -8.90 -14.76
N LYS A 72 2.04 -8.33 -15.93
CA LYS A 72 2.40 -9.12 -17.12
C LYS A 72 3.68 -9.91 -16.84
N ASN A 73 4.73 -9.28 -16.35
CA ASN A 73 5.99 -9.95 -16.01
C ASN A 73 5.79 -11.00 -14.90
N LEU A 74 4.98 -10.67 -13.88
CA LEU A 74 4.67 -11.57 -12.76
C LEU A 74 4.02 -12.86 -13.24
N VAL A 75 3.04 -12.77 -14.13
CA VAL A 75 2.23 -13.91 -14.58
C VAL A 75 2.92 -14.70 -15.69
N GLU A 76 3.57 -14.02 -16.65
CA GLU A 76 4.10 -14.65 -17.87
C GLU A 76 5.57 -15.07 -17.75
N ILE A 77 6.36 -14.39 -16.92
CA ILE A 77 7.82 -14.55 -16.92
C ILE A 77 8.33 -15.11 -15.58
N MET A 78 7.70 -14.73 -14.45
CA MET A 78 8.25 -15.10 -13.15
C MET A 78 8.08 -16.57 -12.83
N GLU A 79 9.20 -17.23 -12.51
CA GLU A 79 9.19 -18.58 -12.00
C GLU A 79 8.35 -18.70 -10.73
N ASN A 80 7.66 -19.81 -10.58
CA ASN A 80 6.79 -20.13 -9.44
C ASN A 80 5.47 -19.35 -9.35
N PHE A 81 5.09 -18.51 -10.33
CA PHE A 81 3.78 -17.88 -10.28
C PHE A 81 2.63 -18.91 -10.29
N SER A 82 2.81 -20.04 -10.97
CA SER A 82 1.84 -21.15 -10.95
C SER A 82 1.54 -21.72 -9.56
N LYS A 83 2.40 -21.48 -8.57
CA LYS A 83 2.19 -21.88 -7.16
C LYS A 83 1.40 -20.82 -6.35
N VAL A 84 1.22 -19.62 -6.89
CA VAL A 84 0.51 -18.54 -6.18
C VAL A 84 -0.98 -18.89 -6.10
N LYS A 85 -1.51 -18.90 -4.89
CA LYS A 85 -2.93 -19.19 -4.59
C LYS A 85 -3.74 -17.95 -4.27
N THR A 86 -3.06 -16.88 -3.84
CA THR A 86 -3.73 -15.62 -3.49
C THR A 86 -2.89 -14.45 -3.97
N LEU A 87 -3.55 -13.51 -4.64
CA LEU A 87 -2.96 -12.26 -5.07
C LEU A 87 -3.85 -11.09 -4.63
N VAL A 88 -3.33 -10.20 -3.82
CA VAL A 88 -4.02 -8.98 -3.39
C VAL A 88 -3.25 -7.77 -3.92
N ILE A 89 -3.96 -6.77 -4.43
CA ILE A 89 -3.36 -5.51 -4.89
C ILE A 89 -3.85 -4.39 -3.99
N ALA A 90 -2.91 -3.65 -3.41
CA ALA A 90 -3.17 -2.50 -2.55
C ALA A 90 -2.57 -1.23 -3.15
N ARG A 91 -3.38 -0.18 -3.31
CA ARG A 91 -2.95 1.10 -3.86
C ARG A 91 -3.78 2.27 -3.34
N ASP A 92 -3.32 3.48 -3.61
CA ASP A 92 -4.06 4.70 -3.33
C ASP A 92 -5.25 4.87 -4.27
N ALA A 93 -6.39 5.34 -3.74
CA ALA A 93 -7.56 5.74 -4.53
C ALA A 93 -7.35 7.11 -5.20
N GLU A 94 -6.40 7.90 -4.68
CA GLU A 94 -6.07 9.25 -5.14
C GLU A 94 -7.31 10.17 -5.16
N THR A 95 -7.40 11.03 -6.16
CA THR A 95 -8.51 11.97 -6.34
C THR A 95 -9.71 11.36 -7.08
N ASN A 96 -9.58 10.15 -7.62
CA ASN A 96 -10.65 9.48 -8.37
C ASN A 96 -10.60 7.96 -8.16
N VAL A 97 -11.29 7.50 -7.13
CA VAL A 97 -11.36 6.08 -6.76
C VAL A 97 -11.89 5.19 -7.89
N LYS A 98 -12.85 5.68 -8.69
CA LYS A 98 -13.39 4.92 -9.82
C LYS A 98 -12.30 4.65 -10.86
N SER A 99 -11.55 5.67 -11.26
CA SER A 99 -10.42 5.51 -12.18
C SER A 99 -9.35 4.57 -11.63
N ALA A 100 -9.10 4.64 -10.32
CA ALA A 100 -8.16 3.74 -9.65
C ALA A 100 -8.62 2.27 -9.73
N ILE A 101 -9.89 2.00 -9.45
CA ILE A 101 -10.51 0.67 -9.56
C ILE A 101 -10.45 0.18 -11.01
N ASP A 102 -10.91 0.98 -11.97
CA ASP A 102 -10.94 0.62 -13.40
C ASP A 102 -9.54 0.28 -13.93
N SER A 103 -8.52 1.00 -13.49
CA SER A 103 -7.12 0.75 -13.84
C SER A 103 -6.66 -0.63 -13.38
N VAL A 104 -6.93 -1.00 -12.11
CA VAL A 104 -6.52 -2.30 -11.55
C VAL A 104 -7.33 -3.45 -12.17
N VAL A 105 -8.64 -3.26 -12.34
CA VAL A 105 -9.53 -4.22 -13.03
C VAL A 105 -9.03 -4.49 -14.44
N SER A 106 -8.69 -3.45 -15.21
CA SER A 106 -8.14 -3.58 -16.55
C SER A 106 -6.80 -4.33 -16.54
N ALA A 107 -5.93 -4.07 -15.55
CA ALA A 107 -4.65 -4.76 -15.45
C ALA A 107 -4.81 -6.26 -15.16
N LEU A 108 -5.74 -6.65 -14.26
CA LEU A 108 -6.08 -8.06 -13.99
C LEU A 108 -6.65 -8.78 -15.21
N LYS A 109 -7.59 -8.13 -15.93
CA LYS A 109 -8.18 -8.69 -17.16
C LYS A 109 -7.13 -8.97 -18.22
N ASN A 110 -6.15 -8.08 -18.39
CA ASN A 110 -5.09 -8.23 -19.40
C ASN A 110 -4.22 -9.49 -19.20
N VAL A 111 -4.16 -10.01 -17.99
CA VAL A 111 -3.39 -11.21 -17.64
C VAL A 111 -4.28 -12.40 -17.24
N ASN A 112 -5.56 -12.33 -17.56
CA ASN A 112 -6.57 -13.39 -17.32
C ASN A 112 -6.68 -13.82 -15.85
N LEU A 113 -6.45 -12.91 -14.91
CA LEU A 113 -6.67 -13.15 -13.50
C LEU A 113 -8.12 -12.87 -13.09
N PRO A 114 -8.66 -13.55 -12.05
CA PRO A 114 -9.99 -13.26 -11.54
C PRO A 114 -10.14 -11.77 -11.18
N VAL A 115 -11.30 -11.21 -11.48
CA VAL A 115 -11.61 -9.81 -11.17
C VAL A 115 -12.66 -9.78 -10.07
N PRO A 116 -12.36 -9.19 -8.89
CA PRO A 116 -13.35 -8.97 -7.84
C PRO A 116 -14.50 -8.09 -8.34
N GLN A 117 -15.71 -8.39 -7.91
CA GLN A 117 -16.89 -7.56 -8.22
C GLN A 117 -16.80 -6.20 -7.53
N GLU A 118 -16.34 -6.22 -6.28
CA GLU A 118 -16.15 -5.03 -5.46
C GLU A 118 -14.78 -5.07 -4.76
N PRO A 119 -14.17 -3.91 -4.47
CA PRO A 119 -13.02 -3.86 -3.58
C PRO A 119 -13.31 -4.50 -2.22
N PHE A 120 -12.26 -4.97 -1.55
CA PHE A 120 -12.33 -5.68 -0.28
C PHE A 120 -13.17 -6.98 -0.30
N GLN A 121 -13.33 -7.55 -1.50
CA GLN A 121 -13.92 -8.88 -1.69
C GLN A 121 -12.97 -9.74 -2.52
N PHE A 122 -13.01 -11.05 -2.29
CA PHE A 122 -12.26 -12.00 -3.12
C PHE A 122 -13.11 -12.48 -4.32
N SER A 123 -12.45 -12.59 -5.47
CA SER A 123 -12.90 -13.37 -6.61
C SER A 123 -11.92 -14.49 -6.87
N SER A 124 -12.37 -15.65 -7.30
CA SER A 124 -11.51 -16.80 -7.54
C SER A 124 -11.89 -17.56 -8.81
N ASN A 125 -10.89 -18.25 -9.35
CA ASN A 125 -11.07 -19.35 -10.28
C ASN A 125 -10.49 -20.64 -9.66
N ASN A 126 -10.33 -21.69 -10.47
CA ASN A 126 -9.83 -23.00 -9.99
C ASN A 126 -8.35 -22.95 -9.48
N HIS A 127 -7.62 -21.87 -9.72
CA HIS A 127 -6.18 -21.81 -9.48
C HIS A 127 -5.79 -20.74 -8.45
N ILE A 128 -6.39 -19.56 -8.53
CA ILE A 128 -5.99 -18.40 -7.73
C ILE A 128 -7.21 -17.57 -7.32
N LYS A 129 -7.14 -16.97 -6.14
CA LYS A 129 -8.07 -15.92 -5.73
C LYS A 129 -7.39 -14.55 -5.70
N THR A 130 -8.15 -13.52 -6.03
CA THR A 130 -7.68 -12.12 -6.07
C THR A 130 -8.57 -11.22 -5.24
N ALA A 131 -8.00 -10.16 -4.69
CA ALA A 131 -8.74 -9.07 -4.04
C ALA A 131 -8.06 -7.73 -4.29
N LEU A 132 -8.82 -6.65 -4.15
CA LEU A 132 -8.35 -5.27 -4.30
C LEU A 132 -8.54 -4.52 -2.98
N MET A 133 -7.54 -3.77 -2.57
CA MET A 133 -7.60 -2.85 -1.44
C MET A 133 -7.23 -1.44 -1.91
N PHE A 134 -8.03 -0.46 -1.55
CA PHE A 134 -7.76 0.94 -1.87
C PHE A 134 -7.64 1.76 -0.60
N PHE A 135 -6.54 2.51 -0.47
CA PHE A 135 -6.39 3.49 0.61
C PHE A 135 -7.21 4.75 0.27
N PRO A 136 -7.85 5.37 1.26
CA PRO A 136 -7.77 5.12 2.70
C PRO A 136 -8.78 4.07 3.24
N GLY A 137 -9.43 3.31 2.38
CA GLY A 137 -10.43 2.32 2.74
C GLY A 137 -11.87 2.77 2.46
N PRO A 138 -12.84 1.91 2.73
CA PRO A 138 -14.26 2.23 2.54
C PRO A 138 -14.76 3.22 3.60
N ASP A 139 -15.83 3.91 3.26
CA ASP A 139 -16.63 4.72 4.19
C ASP A 139 -17.55 3.85 5.07
N GLN A 140 -18.44 4.50 5.82
CA GLN A 140 -19.40 3.81 6.70
C GLN A 140 -20.45 2.99 5.94
N GLU A 141 -20.67 3.31 4.65
CA GLU A 141 -21.58 2.58 3.77
C GLU A 141 -20.88 1.40 3.06
N GLY A 142 -19.57 1.21 3.30
CA GLY A 142 -18.77 0.18 2.65
C GLY A 142 -18.25 0.57 1.26
N LYS A 143 -18.43 1.81 0.81
CA LYS A 143 -17.96 2.29 -0.48
C LYS A 143 -16.55 2.85 -0.39
N CYS A 144 -15.69 2.46 -1.32
CA CYS A 144 -14.36 3.06 -1.44
C CYS A 144 -14.47 4.56 -1.74
N ARG A 145 -13.63 5.34 -1.09
CA ARG A 145 -13.57 6.81 -1.23
C ARG A 145 -12.21 7.25 -1.75
N ASN A 146 -12.17 8.47 -2.27
CA ASN A 146 -10.91 9.11 -2.65
C ASN A 146 -9.99 9.27 -1.44
N GLY A 147 -8.69 9.30 -1.68
CA GLY A 147 -7.67 9.53 -0.66
C GLY A 147 -6.47 8.59 -0.81
N THR A 148 -5.63 8.58 0.20
CA THR A 148 -4.32 7.92 0.17
C THR A 148 -4.01 7.18 1.46
N LEU A 149 -2.91 6.44 1.46
CA LEU A 149 -2.38 5.77 2.65
C LEU A 149 -2.06 6.76 3.78
N GLU A 150 -1.59 7.97 3.45
CA GLU A 150 -1.32 9.02 4.44
C GLU A 150 -2.57 9.37 5.24
N GLU A 151 -3.72 9.45 4.57
CA GLU A 151 -4.99 9.73 5.22
C GLU A 151 -5.42 8.59 6.16
N LEU A 152 -5.28 7.32 5.69
CA LEU A 152 -5.52 6.17 6.56
C LEU A 152 -4.65 6.21 7.80
N CYS A 153 -3.34 6.42 7.64
CA CYS A 153 -2.40 6.49 8.74
C CYS A 153 -2.80 7.56 9.78
N LEU A 154 -3.14 8.76 9.32
CA LEU A 154 -3.58 9.85 10.21
C LEU A 154 -4.93 9.57 10.88
N THR A 155 -5.79 8.75 10.27
CA THR A 155 -7.04 8.31 10.91
C THR A 155 -6.78 7.33 12.06
N THR A 156 -5.65 6.61 12.03
CA THR A 156 -5.32 5.62 13.08
C THR A 156 -4.67 6.23 14.32
N VAL A 157 -4.38 7.53 14.36
CA VAL A 157 -3.75 8.17 15.51
C VAL A 157 -4.77 8.90 16.38
N ASP A 158 -4.70 8.72 17.72
CA ASP A 158 -5.56 9.41 18.68
C ASP A 158 -4.88 10.69 19.19
N ASP A 159 -4.52 11.58 18.29
CA ASP A 159 -3.77 12.80 18.60
C ASP A 159 -4.47 14.04 18.03
N ALA A 160 -5.76 14.16 18.38
CA ALA A 160 -6.60 15.25 17.90
C ALA A 160 -6.03 16.65 18.19
N PRO A 161 -5.38 16.95 19.33
CA PRO A 161 -4.76 18.25 19.56
C PRO A 161 -3.65 18.57 18.55
N LEU A 162 -2.72 17.63 18.31
CA LEU A 162 -1.63 17.85 17.35
C LEU A 162 -2.17 17.95 15.91
N LEU A 163 -3.14 17.13 15.55
CA LEU A 163 -3.78 17.22 14.22
C LEU A 163 -4.44 18.58 13.98
N LYS A 164 -5.07 19.16 14.99
CA LYS A 164 -5.62 20.53 14.90
C LYS A 164 -4.53 21.57 14.64
N CYS A 165 -3.36 21.45 15.30
CA CYS A 165 -2.22 22.33 15.05
C CYS A 165 -1.70 22.18 13.62
N VAL A 166 -1.60 20.94 13.13
CA VAL A 166 -1.21 20.64 11.75
C VAL A 166 -2.20 21.25 10.76
N ASP A 167 -3.49 21.09 10.98
CA ASP A 167 -4.54 21.66 10.11
C ASP A 167 -4.48 23.19 10.10
N ALA A 168 -4.22 23.83 11.23
CA ALA A 168 -4.01 25.27 11.32
C ALA A 168 -2.77 25.74 10.55
N LEU A 169 -1.66 24.98 10.64
CA LEU A 169 -0.44 25.24 9.86
C LEU A 169 -0.72 25.22 8.36
N LEU A 170 -1.39 24.17 7.86
CA LEU A 170 -1.71 24.04 6.44
C LEU A 170 -2.65 25.12 5.95
N GLN A 171 -3.66 25.50 6.76
CA GLN A 171 -4.54 26.63 6.47
C GLN A 171 -3.76 27.96 6.41
N CYS A 172 -2.81 28.17 7.31
CA CYS A 172 -1.93 29.34 7.28
C CYS A 172 -1.10 29.39 6.00
N ALA A 173 -0.49 28.25 5.60
CA ALA A 173 0.28 28.16 4.36
C ALA A 173 -0.59 28.52 3.13
N GLN A 174 -1.77 27.95 3.00
CA GLN A 174 -2.70 28.24 1.91
C GLN A 174 -3.11 29.72 1.85
N LYS A 175 -3.37 30.36 3.01
CA LYS A 175 -3.68 31.80 3.08
C LYS A 175 -2.52 32.67 2.62
N ASN A 176 -1.29 32.18 2.71
CA ASN A 176 -0.10 32.87 2.22
C ASN A 176 0.31 32.44 0.80
N ASN A 177 -0.64 31.93 0.02
CA ASN A 177 -0.51 31.53 -1.38
C ASN A 177 0.44 30.33 -1.62
N GLU A 178 0.67 29.48 -0.62
CA GLU A 178 1.35 28.21 -0.84
C GLU A 178 0.41 27.20 -1.52
N ASP A 179 0.83 26.70 -2.68
CA ASP A 179 0.10 25.65 -3.41
C ASP A 179 0.45 24.28 -2.84
N LEU A 180 -0.47 23.67 -2.10
CA LEU A 180 -0.31 22.33 -1.54
C LEU A 180 -0.68 21.27 -2.58
N LYS A 181 0.23 20.97 -3.49
CA LYS A 181 0.03 19.95 -4.55
C LYS A 181 -0.31 18.57 -4.00
N HIS A 182 0.17 18.24 -2.81
CA HIS A 182 -0.04 16.93 -2.15
C HIS A 182 -0.50 17.14 -0.71
N PRO A 183 -1.74 17.60 -0.46
CA PRO A 183 -2.20 18.00 0.87
C PRO A 183 -2.14 16.86 1.90
N TRP A 184 -2.43 15.62 1.51
CA TRP A 184 -2.34 14.46 2.42
C TRP A 184 -0.90 14.21 2.89
N LYS A 185 0.07 14.28 1.97
CA LYS A 185 1.50 14.15 2.32
C LYS A 185 1.95 15.30 3.21
N SER A 186 1.60 16.53 2.85
CA SER A 186 1.92 17.71 3.67
C SER A 186 1.38 17.56 5.09
N ARG A 187 0.13 17.09 5.23
CA ARG A 187 -0.51 16.86 6.53
C ARG A 187 0.23 15.79 7.35
N LEU A 188 0.56 14.65 6.73
CA LEU A 188 1.27 13.57 7.40
C LEU A 188 2.68 14.01 7.85
N TYR A 189 3.44 14.66 6.99
CA TYR A 189 4.79 15.08 7.33
C TYR A 189 4.81 16.21 8.37
N ALA A 190 3.84 17.13 8.33
CA ALA A 190 3.68 18.12 9.40
C ALA A 190 3.34 17.46 10.75
N TYR A 191 2.49 16.42 10.75
CA TYR A 191 2.20 15.63 11.94
C TYR A 191 3.46 14.95 12.49
N LEU A 192 4.25 14.29 11.64
CA LEU A 192 5.49 13.63 12.05
C LEU A 192 6.53 14.64 12.55
N ALA A 193 6.63 15.81 11.91
CA ALA A 193 7.51 16.89 12.36
C ALA A 193 7.15 17.43 13.73
N GLY A 194 5.88 17.41 14.11
CA GLY A 194 5.41 17.77 15.45
C GLY A 194 5.71 16.73 16.54
N LYS A 195 6.34 15.59 16.17
CA LYS A 195 6.75 14.54 17.11
C LYS A 195 8.27 14.38 17.07
N ASP A 196 8.94 14.71 18.15
CA ASP A 196 10.41 14.79 18.24
C ASP A 196 11.10 13.51 17.72
N ASP A 197 10.66 12.35 18.19
CA ASP A 197 11.23 11.04 17.78
C ASP A 197 10.94 10.65 16.31
N HIS A 198 10.05 11.37 15.63
CA HIS A 198 9.54 11.01 14.29
C HIS A 198 9.77 12.08 13.23
N ALA A 199 10.33 13.23 13.61
CA ALA A 199 10.65 14.31 12.69
C ALA A 199 11.56 13.80 11.56
N GLY A 200 11.18 14.08 10.31
CA GLY A 200 11.92 13.65 9.11
C GLY A 200 11.76 12.18 8.71
N LYS A 201 11.02 11.36 9.44
CA LYS A 201 10.74 9.97 9.06
C LYS A 201 9.72 9.90 7.92
N LYS A 202 9.89 8.91 7.05
CA LYS A 202 8.89 8.54 6.05
C LYS A 202 7.77 7.73 6.67
N LEU A 203 6.60 7.67 6.02
CA LEU A 203 5.43 6.92 6.47
C LEU A 203 5.76 5.46 6.83
N GLY A 204 6.46 4.76 5.94
CA GLY A 204 6.85 3.36 6.17
C GLY A 204 7.87 3.20 7.32
N GLN A 205 8.69 4.20 7.60
CA GLN A 205 9.57 4.20 8.78
C GLN A 205 8.77 4.40 10.08
N ALA A 206 7.81 5.33 10.06
CA ALA A 206 6.90 5.56 11.18
C ALA A 206 6.04 4.31 11.49
N ALA A 207 5.70 3.51 10.48
CA ALA A 207 5.03 2.21 10.66
C ALA A 207 5.88 1.24 11.48
N LYS A 208 7.21 1.19 11.23
CA LYS A 208 8.16 0.40 12.03
C LYS A 208 8.13 0.80 13.50
N ASP A 209 8.06 2.09 13.76
CA ASP A 209 8.07 2.65 15.11
C ASP A 209 6.68 2.62 15.78
N LYS A 210 5.70 1.95 15.16
CA LYS A 210 4.33 1.77 15.66
C LYS A 210 3.56 3.09 15.88
N VAL A 211 3.89 4.13 15.10
CA VAL A 211 3.17 5.41 15.14
C VAL A 211 1.72 5.19 14.73
N TRP A 212 1.50 4.37 13.71
CA TRP A 212 0.17 4.05 13.20
C TRP A 212 -0.43 2.87 13.97
N LYS A 213 -1.65 3.07 14.49
CA LYS A 213 -2.36 2.03 15.27
C LYS A 213 -3.01 1.01 14.33
N LEU A 214 -2.27 -0.04 13.96
CA LEU A 214 -2.73 -1.05 13.01
C LEU A 214 -3.94 -1.88 13.50
N ASN A 215 -4.29 -1.82 14.79
CA ASN A 215 -5.52 -2.40 15.34
C ASN A 215 -6.68 -1.39 15.46
N HIS A 216 -6.54 -0.17 14.95
CA HIS A 216 -7.61 0.81 14.90
C HIS A 216 -8.77 0.34 14.02
N ALA A 217 -10.00 0.78 14.30
CA ALA A 217 -11.20 0.38 13.54
C ALA A 217 -11.10 0.66 12.03
N ALA A 218 -10.43 1.76 11.63
CA ALA A 218 -10.20 2.09 10.23
C ALA A 218 -9.37 1.02 9.47
N MET A 219 -8.61 0.20 10.19
CA MET A 219 -7.85 -0.92 9.60
C MET A 219 -8.67 -2.20 9.43
N ALA A 220 -9.91 -2.27 9.93
CA ALA A 220 -10.70 -3.49 9.92
C ALA A 220 -10.90 -4.10 8.51
N PRO A 221 -11.22 -3.33 7.44
CA PRO A 221 -11.35 -3.87 6.10
C PRO A 221 -10.04 -4.48 5.57
N PHE A 222 -8.92 -3.82 5.80
CA PHE A 222 -7.59 -4.29 5.41
C PHE A 222 -7.19 -5.54 6.19
N LYS A 223 -7.42 -5.53 7.51
CA LYS A 223 -7.16 -6.68 8.38
C LYS A 223 -7.95 -7.91 7.92
N LYS A 224 -9.24 -7.74 7.59
CA LYS A 224 -10.08 -8.82 7.07
C LYS A 224 -9.46 -9.46 5.83
N ILE A 225 -9.12 -8.67 4.79
CA ILE A 225 -8.51 -9.19 3.56
C ILE A 225 -7.19 -9.89 3.85
N ILE A 226 -6.30 -9.27 4.64
CA ILE A 226 -5.00 -9.87 4.98
C ILE A 226 -5.17 -11.18 5.75
N GLN A 227 -6.14 -11.29 6.64
CA GLN A 227 -6.41 -12.51 7.39
C GLN A 227 -7.03 -13.63 6.53
N GLU A 228 -7.82 -13.28 5.52
CA GLU A 228 -8.43 -14.22 4.58
C GLU A 228 -7.47 -14.68 3.46
N MET A 229 -6.32 -14.02 3.31
CA MET A 229 -5.25 -14.54 2.44
C MET A 229 -4.78 -15.89 2.99
#